data_5b394f12c19e5f8fda0d71cc96b46ec6
#
_entry.id   5b394f12c19e5f8fda0d71cc96b46ec6
#
_cell.length_a   1.000
_cell.length_b   1.000
_cell.length_c   1.000
_cell.angle_alpha   90.00
_cell.angle_beta   90.00
_cell.angle_gamma   90.00
#
_symmetry.space_group_name_H-M   'P 1'
#
loop_
_entity.id
_entity.type
_entity.pdbx_description
1 polymer ?
#
loop_
_entity_poly.entity_id
_entity_poly.type
_entity_poly.pdbx_seq_one_letter_code
_entity_poly.pdbx_strand_id
1 'polypeptide(L)'
;MKTIAIANQKGGTGKTTTAYNLGIALTQQGYRVLMVDFDPQGNLSCHCGIPPEQDLEQTITELLMKVAYEKPLSHRECVYQSKRTDDSAPQVDFIPSNLRLASFELAMGTMMCREVLLKTCLEQYSSQYDYCIIDCSPSVGLLLTNALSAANEVIIPMQAQPFSVVGMSQLTNSISSVQRKINPGLHIRGVLLTMTQHTKVSEHYAHDVRAKYGRTLHVFTTEIPYNVKVQESQAFAAPTILYEPKSSSARAYVDFTQEVLGHGREEQIYERDEDARDR
;
A
#
# COMPACT_ATOMS: atom_id res chain seq x y z
N MET A 1 6.38 4.03 14.50
CA MET A 1 5.45 3.83 13.36
C MET A 1 6.13 2.97 12.30
N LYS A 2 5.51 1.88 11.87
CA LYS A 2 5.98 1.03 10.77
C LYS A 2 5.35 1.52 9.46
N THR A 3 6.16 1.90 8.48
CA THR A 3 5.69 2.46 7.20
C THR A 3 5.78 1.41 6.10
N ILE A 4 4.67 1.15 5.41
CA ILE A 4 4.54 0.15 4.34
C ILE A 4 4.12 0.88 3.05
N ALA A 5 4.93 0.79 2.01
CA ALA A 5 4.59 1.28 0.68
C ALA A 5 3.90 0.17 -0.14
N ILE A 6 2.74 0.47 -0.71
CA ILE A 6 2.04 -0.42 -1.65
C ILE A 6 2.38 0.04 -3.06
N ALA A 7 3.32 -0.63 -3.71
CA ALA A 7 3.93 -0.14 -4.94
C ALA A 7 3.90 -1.17 -6.08
N ASN A 8 3.53 -0.73 -7.27
CA ASN A 8 3.73 -1.43 -8.55
C ASN A 8 3.62 -0.40 -9.67
N GLN A 9 4.50 -0.50 -10.66
CA GLN A 9 4.52 0.38 -11.83
C GLN A 9 3.35 0.14 -12.79
N LYS A 10 2.77 -1.05 -12.79
CA LYS A 10 1.60 -1.36 -13.60
C LYS A 10 0.34 -0.77 -12.96
N GLY A 11 -0.45 -0.04 -13.75
CA GLY A 11 -1.78 0.41 -13.36
C GLY A 11 -2.74 -0.77 -13.18
N GLY A 12 -3.76 -0.60 -12.34
CA GLY A 12 -4.83 -1.60 -12.17
C GLY A 12 -4.42 -2.89 -11.44
N THR A 13 -3.30 -2.93 -10.72
CA THR A 13 -2.86 -4.11 -9.96
C THR A 13 -3.49 -4.22 -8.56
N GLY A 14 -4.40 -3.32 -8.21
CA GLY A 14 -5.06 -3.32 -6.90
C GLY A 14 -4.27 -2.64 -5.78
N LYS A 15 -3.33 -1.73 -6.08
CA LYS A 15 -2.57 -0.98 -5.07
C LYS A 15 -3.49 -0.26 -4.08
N THR A 16 -4.30 0.65 -4.57
CA THR A 16 -5.24 1.45 -3.76
C THR A 16 -6.20 0.58 -2.97
N THR A 17 -6.76 -0.46 -3.61
CA THR A 17 -7.66 -1.41 -2.94
C THR A 17 -6.95 -2.15 -1.82
N THR A 18 -5.71 -2.58 -2.05
CA THR A 18 -4.88 -3.25 -1.04
C THR A 18 -4.55 -2.30 0.10
N ALA A 19 -4.13 -1.06 -0.19
CA ALA A 19 -3.82 -0.05 0.82
C ALA A 19 -5.03 0.22 1.73
N TYR A 20 -6.22 0.42 1.13
CA TYR A 20 -7.43 0.72 1.90
C TYR A 20 -7.89 -0.45 2.75
N ASN A 21 -7.99 -1.66 2.18
CA ASN A 21 -8.42 -2.83 2.94
C ASN A 21 -7.40 -3.20 4.04
N LEU A 22 -6.10 -3.13 3.77
CA LEU A 22 -5.06 -3.35 4.78
C LEU A 22 -5.15 -2.32 5.92
N GLY A 23 -5.31 -1.03 5.58
CA GLY A 23 -5.43 0.05 6.57
C GLY A 23 -6.60 -0.17 7.51
N ILE A 24 -7.79 -0.47 6.97
CA ILE A 24 -8.98 -0.75 7.77
C ILE A 24 -8.86 -2.06 8.57
N ALA A 25 -8.30 -3.12 7.97
CA ALA A 25 -8.12 -4.38 8.68
C ALA A 25 -7.15 -4.25 9.87
N LEU A 26 -6.06 -3.47 9.73
CA LEU A 26 -5.15 -3.14 10.83
C LEU A 26 -5.87 -2.33 11.92
N THR A 27 -6.73 -1.38 11.53
CA THR A 27 -7.54 -0.61 12.48
C THR A 27 -8.51 -1.51 13.25
N GLN A 28 -9.13 -2.50 12.61
CA GLN A 28 -9.97 -3.51 13.26
C GLN A 28 -9.20 -4.36 14.28
N GLN A 29 -7.89 -4.55 14.08
CA GLN A 29 -7.00 -5.23 15.03
C GLN A 29 -6.52 -4.33 16.18
N GLY A 30 -7.00 -3.07 16.25
CA GLY A 30 -6.68 -2.12 17.31
C GLY A 30 -5.44 -1.27 17.07
N TYR A 31 -4.82 -1.34 15.90
CA TYR A 31 -3.69 -0.48 15.56
C TYR A 31 -4.14 0.92 15.15
N ARG A 32 -3.36 1.93 15.52
CA ARG A 32 -3.50 3.31 15.04
C ARG A 32 -2.84 3.40 13.66
N VAL A 33 -3.63 3.67 12.63
CA VAL A 33 -3.17 3.63 11.24
C VAL A 33 -3.33 5.01 10.59
N LEU A 34 -2.28 5.44 9.90
CA LEU A 34 -2.30 6.57 8.97
C LEU A 34 -2.19 6.03 7.55
N MET A 35 -3.11 6.38 6.67
CA MET A 35 -2.94 6.15 5.24
C MET A 35 -2.47 7.42 4.54
N VAL A 36 -1.66 7.26 3.49
CA VAL A 36 -1.20 8.37 2.65
C VAL A 36 -1.54 8.05 1.22
N ASP A 37 -2.41 8.86 0.63
CA ASP A 37 -2.60 8.84 -0.82
C ASP A 37 -1.39 9.54 -1.48
N PHE A 38 -0.61 8.78 -2.22
CA PHE A 38 0.59 9.29 -2.88
C PHE A 38 0.54 9.10 -4.41
N ASP A 39 -0.69 9.14 -4.92
CA ASP A 39 -1.00 9.16 -6.34
C ASP A 39 -1.68 10.49 -6.70
N PRO A 40 -1.19 11.25 -7.70
CA PRO A 40 -1.87 12.45 -8.18
C PRO A 40 -3.32 12.25 -8.61
N GLN A 41 -3.72 11.01 -8.92
CA GLN A 41 -5.10 10.69 -9.28
C GLN A 41 -6.06 10.71 -8.08
N GLY A 42 -5.57 10.69 -6.83
CA GLY A 42 -6.39 10.79 -5.63
C GLY A 42 -7.35 9.62 -5.40
N ASN A 43 -7.04 8.43 -5.92
CA ASN A 43 -7.95 7.28 -5.87
C ASN A 43 -8.21 6.81 -4.44
N LEU A 44 -7.20 6.76 -3.58
CA LEU A 44 -7.39 6.41 -2.17
C LEU A 44 -8.24 7.47 -1.45
N SER A 45 -8.01 8.75 -1.75
CA SER A 45 -8.80 9.86 -1.23
C SER A 45 -10.28 9.72 -1.56
N CYS A 46 -10.59 9.37 -2.83
CA CYS A 46 -11.96 9.08 -3.26
C CYS A 46 -12.56 7.88 -2.51
N HIS A 47 -11.80 6.81 -2.35
CA HIS A 47 -12.23 5.63 -1.60
C HIS A 47 -12.44 5.93 -0.10
N CYS A 48 -11.71 6.90 0.46
CA CYS A 48 -11.91 7.38 1.83
C CYS A 48 -13.09 8.36 1.98
N GLY A 49 -13.76 8.70 0.88
CA GLY A 49 -15.00 9.49 0.87
C GLY A 49 -14.83 10.96 0.51
N ILE A 50 -13.69 11.37 -0.07
CA ILE A 50 -13.51 12.70 -0.65
C ILE A 50 -13.98 12.65 -2.11
N PRO A 51 -15.01 13.41 -2.50
CA PRO A 51 -15.46 13.46 -3.89
C PRO A 51 -14.37 13.96 -4.84
N PRO A 52 -14.23 13.42 -6.07
CA PRO A 52 -13.20 13.83 -7.01
C PRO A 52 -13.24 15.33 -7.39
N GLU A 53 -14.43 15.93 -7.37
CA GLU A 53 -14.64 17.35 -7.66
C GLU A 53 -14.31 18.28 -6.48
N GLN A 54 -14.05 17.73 -5.29
CA GLN A 54 -13.68 18.54 -4.12
C GLN A 54 -12.23 18.98 -4.21
N ASP A 55 -12.01 20.26 -4.48
CA ASP A 55 -10.66 20.85 -4.44
C ASP A 55 -10.22 21.07 -2.99
N LEU A 56 -9.38 20.17 -2.50
CA LEU A 56 -8.78 20.26 -1.17
C LEU A 56 -7.49 21.10 -1.25
N GLU A 57 -7.39 22.10 -0.38
CA GLU A 57 -6.15 22.85 -0.21
C GLU A 57 -5.15 22.11 0.67
N GLN A 58 -5.62 21.39 1.70
CA GLN A 58 -4.79 20.66 2.66
C GLN A 58 -4.63 19.21 2.23
N THR A 59 -3.57 18.93 1.48
CA THR A 59 -3.24 17.61 0.93
C THR A 59 -1.78 17.27 1.23
N ILE A 60 -1.35 16.07 0.80
CA ILE A 60 0.05 15.66 0.88
C ILE A 60 0.97 16.66 0.16
N THR A 61 0.50 17.28 -0.92
CA THR A 61 1.28 18.30 -1.65
C THR A 61 1.61 19.50 -0.76
N GLU A 62 0.65 19.96 0.04
CA GLU A 62 0.87 21.09 0.97
C GLU A 62 1.92 20.73 2.03
N LEU A 63 1.86 19.52 2.59
CA LEU A 63 2.87 19.06 3.56
C LEU A 63 4.28 18.99 2.94
N LEU A 64 4.38 18.41 1.75
CA LEU A 64 5.66 18.32 1.02
C LEU A 64 6.21 19.72 0.72
N MET A 65 5.37 20.67 0.28
CA MET A 65 5.78 22.05 0.02
C MET A 65 6.25 22.75 1.29
N LYS A 66 5.57 22.54 2.43
CA LYS A 66 6.01 23.13 3.69
C LYS A 66 7.38 22.60 4.11
N VAL A 67 7.59 21.28 4.05
CA VAL A 67 8.90 20.68 4.36
C VAL A 67 9.96 21.17 3.38
N ALA A 68 9.66 21.21 2.09
CA ALA A 68 10.58 21.66 1.04
C ALA A 68 11.06 23.10 1.27
N TYR A 69 10.21 23.97 1.81
CA TYR A 69 10.54 25.37 2.11
C TYR A 69 10.79 25.64 3.60
N GLU A 70 11.08 24.60 4.39
CA GLU A 70 11.39 24.69 5.82
C GLU A 70 10.33 25.43 6.65
N LYS A 71 9.07 25.35 6.24
CA LYS A 71 7.95 25.94 6.97
C LYS A 71 7.49 25.02 8.09
N PRO A 72 7.03 25.57 9.23
CA PRO A 72 6.54 24.76 10.34
C PRO A 72 5.29 23.97 9.92
N LEU A 73 5.20 22.73 10.40
CA LEU A 73 4.04 21.86 10.25
C LEU A 73 3.19 21.96 11.52
N SER A 74 1.87 22.04 11.35
CA SER A 74 0.92 22.03 12.46
C SER A 74 0.57 20.59 12.85
N HIS A 75 0.18 20.39 14.11
CA HIS A 75 -0.26 19.08 14.57
C HIS A 75 -1.48 18.60 13.78
N ARG A 76 -1.45 17.35 13.26
CA ARG A 76 -2.51 16.74 12.43
C ARG A 76 -2.88 17.55 11.17
N GLU A 77 -1.97 18.39 10.69
CA GLU A 77 -2.19 19.10 9.43
C GLU A 77 -2.41 18.13 8.28
N CYS A 78 -3.39 18.39 7.42
CA CYS A 78 -3.80 17.56 6.29
C CYS A 78 -4.27 16.13 6.65
N VAL A 79 -4.55 15.83 7.93
CA VAL A 79 -5.09 14.53 8.35
C VAL A 79 -6.61 14.60 8.41
N TYR A 80 -7.25 13.71 7.65
CA TYR A 80 -8.69 13.52 7.57
C TYR A 80 -9.07 12.16 8.10
N GLN A 81 -10.35 11.95 8.40
CA GLN A 81 -10.89 10.63 8.73
C GLN A 81 -11.68 10.07 7.55
N SER A 82 -11.51 8.78 7.28
CA SER A 82 -12.27 8.11 6.24
C SER A 82 -13.77 8.12 6.54
N LYS A 83 -14.59 8.12 5.49
CA LYS A 83 -16.04 8.02 5.63
C LYS A 83 -16.42 6.73 6.35
N ARG A 84 -17.36 6.79 7.28
CA ARG A 84 -17.95 5.60 7.90
C ARG A 84 -18.92 4.92 6.93
N THR A 85 -18.93 3.60 6.93
CA THR A 85 -19.96 2.81 6.24
C THR A 85 -21.23 2.69 7.06
N ASP A 86 -21.10 2.70 8.39
CA ASP A 86 -22.16 2.79 9.39
C ASP A 86 -21.61 3.40 10.70
N ASP A 87 -22.47 3.66 11.69
CA ASP A 87 -22.09 4.34 12.94
C ASP A 87 -21.05 3.57 13.78
N SER A 88 -20.97 2.25 13.63
CA SER A 88 -20.05 1.37 14.34
C SER A 88 -18.78 1.05 13.55
N ALA A 89 -18.73 1.40 12.26
CA ALA A 89 -17.62 1.05 11.39
C ALA A 89 -16.33 1.75 11.82
N PRO A 90 -15.20 1.05 11.76
CA PRO A 90 -13.90 1.66 12.02
C PRO A 90 -13.61 2.75 10.98
N GLN A 91 -13.01 3.82 11.45
CA GLN A 91 -12.44 4.87 10.60
C GLN A 91 -10.92 4.80 10.66
N VAL A 92 -10.29 5.22 9.58
CA VAL A 92 -8.85 5.35 9.50
C VAL A 92 -8.49 6.80 9.19
N ASP A 93 -7.43 7.29 9.81
CA ASP A 93 -6.87 8.59 9.50
C ASP A 93 -6.10 8.51 8.18
N PHE A 94 -6.24 9.52 7.32
CA PHE A 94 -5.52 9.56 6.05
C PHE A 94 -5.13 10.97 5.63
N ILE A 95 -4.08 11.06 4.82
CA ILE A 95 -3.63 12.29 4.16
C ILE A 95 -4.02 12.17 2.69
N PRO A 96 -4.88 13.06 2.17
CA PRO A 96 -5.38 13.00 0.80
C PRO A 96 -4.37 13.52 -0.21
N SER A 97 -4.59 13.17 -1.47
CA SER A 97 -3.88 13.66 -2.65
C SER A 97 -4.83 14.33 -3.64
N ASN A 98 -4.25 15.08 -4.57
CA ASN A 98 -4.92 15.61 -5.76
C ASN A 98 -3.90 15.85 -6.89
N LEU A 99 -4.38 16.34 -8.04
CA LEU A 99 -3.55 16.59 -9.23
C LEU A 99 -2.38 17.56 -9.00
N ARG A 100 -2.41 18.40 -7.94
CA ARG A 100 -1.29 19.29 -7.58
C ARG A 100 -0.01 18.51 -7.27
N LEU A 101 -0.11 17.25 -6.84
CA LEU A 101 1.05 16.39 -6.57
C LEU A 101 1.89 16.12 -7.84
N ALA A 102 1.28 16.04 -9.03
CA ALA A 102 2.02 15.95 -10.29
C ALA A 102 2.82 17.22 -10.59
N SER A 103 2.24 18.38 -10.31
CA SER A 103 2.94 19.67 -10.47
C SER A 103 4.08 19.83 -9.47
N PHE A 104 3.93 19.31 -8.25
CA PHE A 104 5.00 19.27 -7.26
C PHE A 104 6.20 18.47 -7.75
N GLU A 105 5.99 17.29 -8.35
CA GLU A 105 7.09 16.46 -8.88
C GLU A 105 7.94 17.24 -9.89
N LEU A 106 7.29 18.02 -10.78
CA LEU A 106 7.99 18.87 -11.74
C LEU A 106 8.73 20.03 -11.07
N ALA A 107 8.10 20.71 -10.10
CA ALA A 107 8.68 21.85 -9.41
C ALA A 107 9.92 21.50 -8.59
N MET A 108 9.98 20.28 -8.05
CA MET A 108 11.11 19.82 -7.22
C MET A 108 12.32 19.33 -8.04
N GLY A 109 12.29 19.46 -9.36
CA GLY A 109 13.33 18.92 -10.25
C GLY A 109 14.77 19.30 -9.91
N THR A 110 15.01 20.49 -9.36
CA THR A 110 16.34 21.01 -8.99
C THR A 110 16.59 21.12 -7.50
N MET A 111 15.62 20.72 -6.66
CA MET A 111 15.73 20.87 -5.21
C MET A 111 16.66 19.82 -4.60
N MET A 112 17.47 20.22 -3.63
CA MET A 112 18.32 19.31 -2.87
C MET A 112 17.46 18.49 -1.90
N CYS A 113 17.88 17.24 -1.64
CA CYS A 113 17.22 16.32 -0.70
C CYS A 113 15.73 16.04 -1.03
N ARG A 114 15.31 16.30 -2.25
CA ARG A 114 13.91 16.12 -2.71
C ARG A 114 13.41 14.68 -2.58
N GLU A 115 14.31 13.71 -2.52
CA GLU A 115 14.02 12.27 -2.43
C GLU A 115 13.55 11.82 -1.05
N VAL A 116 13.69 12.67 0.00
CA VAL A 116 13.38 12.33 1.39
C VAL A 116 12.29 13.21 2.01
N LEU A 117 11.65 14.06 1.23
CA LEU A 117 10.64 15.00 1.74
C LEU A 117 9.47 14.30 2.41
N LEU A 118 8.96 13.20 1.82
CA LEU A 118 7.88 12.43 2.44
C LEU A 118 8.30 11.80 3.77
N LYS A 119 9.52 11.30 3.86
CA LYS A 119 10.08 10.77 5.12
C LYS A 119 10.03 11.84 6.21
N THR A 120 10.54 13.04 5.91
CA THR A 120 10.53 14.17 6.84
C THR A 120 9.10 14.59 7.23
N CYS A 121 8.15 14.59 6.26
CA CYS A 121 6.75 14.83 6.56
C CYS A 121 6.18 13.83 7.55
N LEU A 122 6.49 12.54 7.39
CA LEU A 122 5.91 11.47 8.19
C LEU A 122 6.52 11.33 9.59
N GLU A 123 7.72 11.86 9.82
CA GLU A 123 8.38 11.82 11.12
C GLU A 123 7.56 12.49 12.21
N GLN A 124 6.82 13.57 11.93
CA GLN A 124 5.96 14.25 12.89
C GLN A 124 4.78 13.39 13.40
N TYR A 125 4.38 12.38 12.63
CA TYR A 125 3.28 11.48 12.99
C TYR A 125 3.75 10.19 13.68
N SER A 126 5.06 9.98 13.77
CA SER A 126 5.66 8.69 14.17
C SER A 126 5.26 8.20 15.57
N SER A 127 4.96 9.11 16.51
CA SER A 127 4.49 8.79 17.86
C SER A 127 2.98 8.58 17.97
N GLN A 128 2.22 9.00 16.94
CA GLN A 128 0.75 8.99 16.96
C GLN A 128 0.17 7.71 16.38
N TYR A 129 0.89 7.07 15.44
CA TYR A 129 0.44 5.91 14.69
C TYR A 129 1.39 4.72 14.85
N ASP A 130 0.84 3.53 14.78
CA ASP A 130 1.59 2.28 14.82
C ASP A 130 2.02 1.87 13.41
N TYR A 131 1.13 2.11 12.41
CA TYR A 131 1.37 1.87 10.99
C TYR A 131 1.11 3.11 10.14
N CYS A 132 1.89 3.24 9.06
CA CYS A 132 1.61 4.15 7.95
C CYS A 132 1.55 3.34 6.65
N ILE A 133 0.47 3.46 5.88
CA ILE A 133 0.30 2.78 4.59
C ILE A 133 0.33 3.82 3.48
N ILE A 134 1.31 3.73 2.58
CA ILE A 134 1.46 4.64 1.45
C ILE A 134 0.92 3.97 0.19
N ASP A 135 -0.14 4.53 -0.40
CA ASP A 135 -0.64 4.12 -1.72
C ASP A 135 0.15 4.83 -2.82
N CYS A 136 1.01 4.11 -3.52
CA CYS A 136 1.93 4.68 -4.50
C CYS A 136 1.30 4.79 -5.88
N SER A 137 1.64 5.88 -6.61
CA SER A 137 1.32 6.01 -8.03
C SER A 137 1.99 4.91 -8.88
N PRO A 138 1.47 4.60 -10.08
CA PRO A 138 2.06 3.62 -10.99
C PRO A 138 3.27 4.15 -11.76
N SER A 139 3.86 5.26 -11.35
CA SER A 139 4.98 5.93 -12.03
C SER A 139 6.33 5.52 -11.46
N VAL A 140 7.37 5.68 -12.29
CA VAL A 140 8.78 5.60 -11.88
C VAL A 140 9.30 7.04 -11.85
N GLY A 141 9.52 7.59 -10.66
CA GLY A 141 9.95 8.98 -10.56
C GLY A 141 10.23 9.40 -9.13
N LEU A 142 10.18 10.71 -8.91
CA LEU A 142 10.44 11.30 -7.61
C LEU A 142 9.42 10.84 -6.55
N LEU A 143 8.15 10.68 -6.93
CA LEU A 143 7.11 10.22 -6.00
C LEU A 143 7.40 8.79 -5.51
N LEU A 144 7.69 7.84 -6.41
CA LEU A 144 8.06 6.50 -5.99
C LEU A 144 9.31 6.52 -5.10
N THR A 145 10.33 7.31 -5.46
CA THR A 145 11.55 7.43 -4.66
C THR A 145 11.26 7.96 -3.25
N ASN A 146 10.39 8.96 -3.11
CA ASN A 146 9.94 9.47 -1.81
C ASN A 146 9.20 8.42 -0.99
N ALA A 147 8.27 7.69 -1.59
CA ALA A 147 7.54 6.62 -0.90
C ALA A 147 8.51 5.53 -0.38
N LEU A 148 9.46 5.09 -1.23
CA LEU A 148 10.47 4.10 -0.85
C LEU A 148 11.46 4.63 0.19
N SER A 149 11.79 5.91 0.15
CA SER A 149 12.69 6.54 1.13
C SER A 149 12.06 6.62 2.52
N ALA A 150 10.73 6.80 2.58
CA ALA A 150 9.96 6.86 3.81
C ALA A 150 9.56 5.49 4.37
N ALA A 151 9.53 4.45 3.53
CA ALA A 151 9.02 3.14 3.89
C ALA A 151 10.06 2.28 4.64
N ASN A 152 9.59 1.43 5.55
CA ASN A 152 10.34 0.31 6.10
C ASN A 152 10.20 -0.92 5.21
N GLU A 153 8.99 -1.13 4.67
CA GLU A 153 8.64 -2.31 3.88
C GLU A 153 7.90 -1.92 2.59
N VAL A 154 8.06 -2.75 1.56
CA VAL A 154 7.30 -2.65 0.31
C VAL A 154 6.47 -3.91 0.11
N ILE A 155 5.18 -3.76 -0.13
CA ILE A 155 4.29 -4.82 -0.61
C ILE A 155 4.01 -4.53 -2.08
N ILE A 156 4.10 -5.57 -2.93
CA ILE A 156 3.97 -5.45 -4.37
C ILE A 156 2.73 -6.22 -4.85
N PRO A 157 1.56 -5.57 -4.99
CA PRO A 157 0.39 -6.20 -5.58
C PRO A 157 0.65 -6.50 -7.07
N MET A 158 0.41 -7.74 -7.50
CA MET A 158 0.67 -8.20 -8.86
C MET A 158 -0.46 -9.09 -9.36
N GLN A 159 -0.95 -8.81 -10.56
CA GLN A 159 -1.87 -9.74 -11.23
C GLN A 159 -1.11 -10.94 -11.81
N ALA A 160 -1.68 -12.14 -11.65
CA ALA A 160 -1.16 -13.36 -12.30
C ALA A 160 -1.52 -13.36 -13.79
N GLN A 161 -0.76 -12.59 -14.60
CA GLN A 161 -1.01 -12.38 -16.03
C GLN A 161 0.30 -12.38 -16.83
N PRO A 162 0.24 -12.65 -18.16
CA PRO A 162 1.37 -12.45 -19.05
C PRO A 162 1.96 -11.04 -18.88
N PHE A 163 3.27 -10.89 -19.01
CA PHE A 163 4.02 -9.62 -18.88
C PHE A 163 4.09 -8.99 -17.49
N SER A 164 3.45 -9.52 -16.47
CA SER A 164 3.59 -9.03 -15.08
C SER A 164 5.02 -9.12 -14.57
N VAL A 165 5.78 -10.07 -15.13
CA VAL A 165 7.19 -10.32 -14.81
C VAL A 165 8.13 -9.21 -15.31
N VAL A 166 7.80 -8.54 -16.43
CA VAL A 166 8.66 -7.49 -17.02
C VAL A 166 8.64 -6.21 -16.16
N GLY A 167 7.47 -5.78 -15.70
CA GLY A 167 7.34 -4.60 -14.84
C GLY A 167 7.99 -4.76 -13.46
N MET A 168 8.12 -6.00 -12.98
CA MET A 168 8.74 -6.29 -11.69
C MET A 168 10.24 -5.92 -11.66
N SER A 169 10.98 -6.15 -12.75
CA SER A 169 12.41 -5.88 -12.80
C SER A 169 12.74 -4.40 -12.67
N GLN A 170 11.93 -3.52 -13.23
CA GLN A 170 12.14 -2.07 -13.09
C GLN A 170 11.85 -1.60 -11.66
N LEU A 171 10.77 -2.10 -11.04
CA LEU A 171 10.44 -1.77 -9.66
C LEU A 171 11.54 -2.26 -8.69
N THR A 172 11.99 -3.52 -8.84
CA THR A 172 13.06 -4.06 -7.98
C THR A 172 14.38 -3.31 -8.16
N ASN A 173 14.70 -2.84 -9.36
CA ASN A 173 15.86 -1.97 -9.60
C ASN A 173 15.73 -0.63 -8.90
N SER A 174 14.54 -0.01 -8.92
CA SER A 174 14.28 1.23 -8.19
C SER A 174 14.40 1.03 -6.68
N ILE A 175 13.81 -0.04 -6.15
CA ILE A 175 13.93 -0.41 -4.72
C ILE A 175 15.39 -0.61 -4.34
N SER A 176 16.15 -1.40 -5.11
CA SER A 176 17.56 -1.66 -4.85
C SER A 176 18.42 -0.39 -4.94
N SER A 177 18.07 0.56 -5.81
CA SER A 177 18.76 1.84 -5.89
C SER A 177 18.53 2.68 -4.63
N VAL A 178 17.27 2.75 -4.15
CA VAL A 178 16.91 3.45 -2.92
C VAL A 178 17.57 2.79 -1.71
N GLN A 179 17.55 1.45 -1.61
CA GLN A 179 18.23 0.70 -0.54
C GLN A 179 19.72 1.07 -0.44
N ARG A 180 20.40 1.09 -1.57
CA ARG A 180 21.87 1.37 -1.57
C ARG A 180 22.22 2.81 -1.27
N LYS A 181 21.38 3.78 -1.68
CA LYS A 181 21.76 5.20 -1.70
C LYS A 181 21.07 6.06 -0.65
N ILE A 182 19.84 5.69 -0.24
CA ILE A 182 18.98 6.59 0.54
C ILE A 182 18.43 5.90 1.80
N ASN A 183 17.89 4.69 1.67
CA ASN A 183 17.21 3.97 2.76
C ASN A 183 17.69 2.51 2.86
N PRO A 184 18.84 2.25 3.52
CA PRO A 184 19.37 0.89 3.67
C PRO A 184 18.47 -0.07 4.45
N GLY A 185 17.55 0.46 5.27
CA GLY A 185 16.59 -0.32 6.06
C GLY A 185 15.35 -0.75 5.28
N LEU A 186 15.17 -0.28 4.05
CA LEU A 186 14.04 -0.67 3.21
C LEU A 186 14.16 -2.15 2.83
N HIS A 187 13.07 -2.92 2.89
CA HIS A 187 13.03 -4.28 2.35
C HIS A 187 11.70 -4.60 1.68
N ILE A 188 11.72 -5.57 0.76
CA ILE A 188 10.51 -6.06 0.12
C ILE A 188 9.86 -7.06 1.08
N ARG A 189 8.69 -6.72 1.61
CA ARG A 189 7.90 -7.60 2.50
C ARG A 189 7.38 -8.80 1.74
N GLY A 190 6.91 -8.58 0.51
CA GLY A 190 6.45 -9.65 -0.35
C GLY A 190 5.66 -9.18 -1.57
N VAL A 191 5.39 -10.15 -2.45
CA VAL A 191 4.52 -10.01 -3.62
C VAL A 191 3.15 -10.56 -3.27
N LEU A 192 2.09 -9.75 -3.43
CA LEU A 192 0.70 -10.17 -3.25
C LEU A 192 0.05 -10.43 -4.61
N LEU A 193 -0.33 -11.67 -4.87
CA LEU A 193 -1.09 -12.00 -6.07
C LEU A 193 -2.53 -11.48 -5.93
N THR A 194 -2.96 -10.69 -6.92
CA THR A 194 -4.26 -10.03 -6.93
C THR A 194 -5.07 -10.42 -8.16
N MET A 195 -6.41 -10.31 -8.04
CA MET A 195 -7.36 -10.61 -9.14
C MET A 195 -7.16 -12.01 -9.71
N THR A 196 -6.79 -12.97 -8.85
CA THR A 196 -6.63 -14.36 -9.25
C THR A 196 -7.98 -14.96 -9.62
N GLN A 197 -7.97 -15.88 -10.58
CA GLN A 197 -9.16 -16.57 -11.07
C GLN A 197 -8.90 -18.08 -11.06
N HIS A 198 -9.95 -18.87 -10.82
CA HIS A 198 -9.90 -20.33 -10.92
C HIS A 198 -9.89 -20.79 -12.39
N THR A 199 -8.87 -20.35 -13.14
CA THR A 199 -8.63 -20.77 -14.51
C THR A 199 -7.23 -21.34 -14.64
N LYS A 200 -7.04 -22.35 -15.49
CA LYS A 200 -5.71 -22.95 -15.73
C LYS A 200 -4.64 -21.92 -16.10
N VAL A 201 -5.04 -20.85 -16.79
CA VAL A 201 -4.14 -19.76 -17.18
C VAL A 201 -3.71 -18.94 -15.95
N SER A 202 -4.64 -18.53 -15.08
CA SER A 202 -4.32 -17.80 -13.86
C SER A 202 -3.45 -18.64 -12.91
N GLU A 203 -3.79 -19.90 -12.72
CA GLU A 203 -3.01 -20.84 -11.89
C GLU A 203 -1.58 -21.03 -12.44
N HIS A 204 -1.44 -21.18 -13.76
CA HIS A 204 -0.13 -21.30 -14.41
C HIS A 204 0.74 -20.05 -14.13
N TYR A 205 0.22 -18.84 -14.33
CA TYR A 205 0.98 -17.62 -14.07
C TYR A 205 1.24 -17.38 -12.57
N ALA A 206 0.32 -17.75 -11.68
CA ALA A 206 0.55 -17.71 -10.23
C ALA A 206 1.70 -18.65 -9.84
N HIS A 207 1.73 -19.86 -10.39
CA HIS A 207 2.83 -20.81 -10.23
C HIS A 207 4.15 -20.24 -10.76
N ASP A 208 4.16 -19.64 -11.95
CA ASP A 208 5.35 -19.04 -12.56
C ASP A 208 5.92 -17.91 -11.71
N VAL A 209 5.06 -17.04 -11.15
CA VAL A 209 5.48 -15.99 -10.23
C VAL A 209 6.13 -16.57 -8.98
N ARG A 210 5.51 -17.60 -8.37
CA ARG A 210 6.07 -18.30 -7.20
C ARG A 210 7.38 -19.01 -7.52
N ALA A 211 7.47 -19.71 -8.67
CA ALA A 211 8.69 -20.40 -9.09
C ALA A 211 9.83 -19.43 -9.38
N LYS A 212 9.54 -18.31 -10.03
CA LYS A 212 10.54 -17.33 -10.43
C LYS A 212 11.03 -16.47 -9.28
N TYR A 213 10.12 -15.94 -8.47
CA TYR A 213 10.44 -14.99 -7.41
C TYR A 213 10.53 -15.62 -6.02
N GLY A 214 9.85 -16.73 -5.75
CA GLY A 214 9.78 -17.36 -4.43
C GLY A 214 11.14 -17.80 -3.84
N ARG A 215 12.19 -17.85 -4.65
CA ARG A 215 13.57 -18.13 -4.19
C ARG A 215 14.28 -16.87 -3.68
N THR A 216 13.87 -15.68 -4.11
CA THR A 216 14.55 -14.42 -3.83
C THR A 216 13.67 -13.42 -3.10
N LEU A 217 12.35 -13.53 -3.25
CA LEU A 217 11.36 -12.68 -2.62
C LEU A 217 10.29 -13.55 -1.95
N HIS A 218 9.76 -13.09 -0.84
CA HIS A 218 8.56 -13.68 -0.28
C HIS A 218 7.38 -13.45 -1.24
N VAL A 219 6.61 -14.47 -1.55
CA VAL A 219 5.31 -14.36 -2.23
C VAL A 219 4.27 -14.79 -1.20
N PHE A 220 3.36 -13.89 -0.85
CA PHE A 220 2.32 -14.16 0.14
C PHE A 220 1.56 -15.42 -0.22
N THR A 221 1.22 -16.22 0.78
CA THR A 221 0.41 -17.43 0.62
C THR A 221 -1.00 -17.05 0.22
N THR A 222 -1.52 -16.00 0.82
CA THR A 222 -2.82 -15.42 0.50
C THR A 222 -2.83 -14.81 -0.89
N GLU A 223 -3.88 -15.10 -1.65
CA GLU A 223 -4.16 -14.50 -2.95
C GLU A 223 -5.49 -13.75 -2.89
N ILE A 224 -5.55 -12.56 -3.50
CA ILE A 224 -6.80 -11.80 -3.59
C ILE A 224 -7.53 -12.20 -4.85
N PRO A 225 -8.67 -12.90 -4.77
CA PRO A 225 -9.42 -13.33 -5.94
C PRO A 225 -10.10 -12.16 -6.63
N TYR A 226 -10.28 -12.27 -7.96
CA TYR A 226 -11.16 -11.36 -8.68
C TYR A 226 -12.60 -11.51 -8.16
N ASN A 227 -13.21 -10.38 -7.78
CA ASN A 227 -14.56 -10.36 -7.28
C ASN A 227 -15.22 -9.02 -7.63
N VAL A 228 -16.43 -9.07 -8.20
CA VAL A 228 -17.20 -7.88 -8.57
C VAL A 228 -17.53 -7.01 -7.36
N LYS A 229 -17.61 -7.59 -6.16
CA LYS A 229 -17.83 -6.86 -4.90
C LYS A 229 -16.72 -5.86 -4.57
N VAL A 230 -15.52 -6.07 -5.10
CA VAL A 230 -14.44 -5.08 -4.99
C VAL A 230 -14.78 -3.82 -5.80
N GLN A 231 -15.30 -3.98 -7.02
CA GLN A 231 -15.69 -2.84 -7.85
C GLN A 231 -16.91 -2.11 -7.27
N GLU A 232 -17.91 -2.87 -6.79
CA GLU A 232 -19.07 -2.29 -6.11
C GLU A 232 -18.63 -1.48 -4.88
N SER A 233 -17.76 -2.03 -4.02
CA SER A 233 -17.29 -1.36 -2.80
C SER A 233 -16.59 -0.03 -3.11
N GLN A 234 -15.83 0.03 -4.21
CA GLN A 234 -15.19 1.26 -4.68
C GLN A 234 -16.22 2.32 -5.08
N ALA A 235 -17.29 1.93 -5.79
CA ALA A 235 -18.35 2.86 -6.17
C ALA A 235 -19.10 3.46 -4.97
N PHE A 236 -19.08 2.77 -3.81
CA PHE A 236 -19.68 3.26 -2.56
C PHE A 236 -18.67 3.91 -1.62
N ALA A 237 -17.42 4.14 -2.06
CA ALA A 237 -16.34 4.67 -1.21
C ALA A 237 -16.18 3.87 0.10
N ALA A 238 -16.26 2.54 0.02
CA ALA A 238 -16.17 1.64 1.16
C ALA A 238 -15.06 0.60 0.95
N PRO A 239 -14.35 0.16 2.01
CA PRO A 239 -13.42 -0.94 1.87
C PRO A 239 -14.19 -2.25 1.72
N THR A 240 -13.70 -3.17 0.90
CA THR A 240 -14.39 -4.42 0.57
C THR A 240 -14.68 -5.26 1.82
N ILE A 241 -13.79 -5.23 2.81
CA ILE A 241 -13.93 -5.97 4.08
C ILE A 241 -15.10 -5.48 4.93
N LEU A 242 -15.57 -4.24 4.76
CA LEU A 242 -16.75 -3.69 5.43
C LEU A 242 -17.98 -3.76 4.53
N TYR A 243 -17.81 -3.55 3.22
CA TYR A 243 -18.90 -3.54 2.26
C TYR A 243 -19.58 -4.91 2.12
N GLU A 244 -18.79 -5.97 1.93
CA GLU A 244 -19.29 -7.36 1.80
C GLU A 244 -18.34 -8.33 2.53
N PRO A 245 -18.40 -8.38 3.88
CA PRO A 245 -17.46 -9.16 4.70
C PRO A 245 -17.42 -10.66 4.37
N LYS A 246 -18.50 -11.18 3.80
CA LYS A 246 -18.63 -12.60 3.45
C LYS A 246 -18.05 -12.92 2.06
N SER A 247 -17.67 -11.93 1.28
CA SER A 247 -17.08 -12.16 -0.05
C SER A 247 -15.69 -12.83 0.06
N SER A 248 -15.32 -13.57 -0.97
CA SER A 248 -14.01 -14.23 -1.03
C SER A 248 -12.86 -13.22 -0.96
N SER A 249 -12.98 -12.07 -1.61
CA SER A 249 -11.97 -11.03 -1.58
C SER A 249 -11.86 -10.31 -0.23
N ALA A 250 -12.99 -10.10 0.48
CA ALA A 250 -12.97 -9.54 1.82
C ALA A 250 -12.22 -10.45 2.80
N ARG A 251 -12.54 -11.75 2.81
CA ARG A 251 -11.85 -12.74 3.62
C ARG A 251 -10.35 -12.79 3.28
N ALA A 252 -10.01 -12.82 2.01
CA ALA A 252 -8.63 -12.83 1.57
C ALA A 252 -7.85 -11.59 2.04
N TYR A 253 -8.45 -10.39 2.08
CA TYR A 253 -7.80 -9.22 2.67
C TYR A 253 -7.59 -9.32 4.18
N VAL A 254 -8.53 -9.96 4.90
CA VAL A 254 -8.35 -10.24 6.33
C VAL A 254 -7.19 -11.24 6.54
N ASP A 255 -7.18 -12.36 5.81
CA ASP A 255 -6.12 -13.37 5.87
C ASP A 255 -4.75 -12.77 5.49
N PHE A 256 -4.70 -11.96 4.43
CA PHE A 256 -3.51 -11.21 4.05
C PHE A 256 -3.00 -10.30 5.17
N THR A 257 -3.90 -9.62 5.88
CA THR A 257 -3.51 -8.76 7.00
C THR A 257 -2.89 -9.58 8.14
N GLN A 258 -3.42 -10.77 8.44
CA GLN A 258 -2.81 -11.67 9.43
C GLN A 258 -1.41 -12.12 8.97
N GLU A 259 -1.23 -12.42 7.70
CA GLU A 259 0.08 -12.78 7.13
C GLU A 259 1.07 -11.60 7.20
N VAL A 260 0.62 -10.36 6.96
CA VAL A 260 1.43 -9.14 7.14
C VAL A 260 1.85 -8.96 8.60
N LEU A 261 0.97 -9.24 9.55
CA LEU A 261 1.27 -9.18 10.99
C LEU A 261 2.22 -10.31 11.48
N GLY A 262 2.41 -11.35 10.68
CA GLY A 262 3.27 -12.49 11.01
C GLY A 262 2.59 -13.63 11.74
N HIS A 263 1.29 -13.57 11.99
CA HIS A 263 0.54 -14.59 12.71
C HIS A 263 0.44 -15.91 11.92
N GLY A 264 0.56 -15.89 10.59
CA GLY A 264 0.57 -17.09 9.74
C GLY A 264 1.91 -17.86 9.70
N ARG A 265 2.99 -17.34 10.30
CA ARG A 265 4.29 -18.04 10.32
C ARG A 265 4.46 -19.01 11.47
N GLU A 266 3.81 -18.77 12.60
CA GLU A 266 3.92 -19.63 13.79
C GLU A 266 3.21 -20.97 13.56
N GLU A 267 2.04 -20.99 12.91
CA GLU A 267 1.32 -22.24 12.59
C GLU A 267 2.11 -23.13 11.61
N GLN A 268 2.75 -22.56 10.59
CA GLN A 268 3.54 -23.35 9.63
C GLN A 268 4.86 -23.91 10.22
N ILE A 269 5.40 -23.30 11.26
CA ILE A 269 6.58 -23.82 11.96
C ILE A 269 6.16 -25.00 12.83
N TYR A 270 5.03 -24.92 13.53
CA TYR A 270 4.50 -26.01 14.34
C TYR A 270 4.10 -27.24 13.48
N GLU A 271 3.42 -27.04 12.35
CA GLU A 271 3.07 -28.15 11.43
C GLU A 271 4.31 -28.85 10.84
N ARG A 272 5.38 -28.10 10.52
CA ARG A 272 6.64 -28.70 10.02
C ARG A 272 7.41 -29.46 11.09
N ASP A 273 7.33 -29.04 12.34
CA ASP A 273 7.98 -29.71 13.46
C ASP A 273 7.19 -30.94 13.93
N GLU A 274 5.87 -31.00 13.76
CA GLU A 274 5.06 -32.19 13.97
C GLU A 274 5.29 -33.27 12.89
N ASP A 275 5.30 -32.85 11.59
CA ASP A 275 5.62 -33.77 10.47
C ASP A 275 7.07 -34.31 10.52
N ALA A 276 7.98 -33.60 11.16
CA ALA A 276 9.36 -34.07 11.38
C ALA A 276 9.52 -35.00 12.58
N ARG A 277 8.56 -35.06 13.50
CA ARG A 277 8.57 -35.97 14.66
C ARG A 277 7.87 -37.32 14.40
N ASP A 278 7.04 -37.37 13.34
CA ASP A 278 6.32 -38.60 12.93
C ASP A 278 7.04 -39.39 11.81
N ARG A 279 8.30 -39.05 11.52
CA ARG A 279 9.19 -39.78 10.61
C ARG A 279 10.45 -40.24 11.38
#